data_240c2ee4d9b5a29de5e652aff075d5d1
#
_entry.id   240c2ee4d9b5a29de5e652aff075d5d1
#
_cell.length_a   1.000
_cell.length_b   1.000
_cell.length_c   1.000
_cell.angle_alpha   90.00
_cell.angle_beta   90.00
_cell.angle_gamma   90.00
#
_symmetry.space_group_name_H-M   'P 1'
#
loop_
_entity.id
_entity.type
_entity.pdbx_description
1 polymer ?
#
loop_
_entity_poly.entity_id
_entity_poly.type
_entity_poly.pdbx_seq_one_letter_code
_entity_poly.pdbx_strand_id
1 'polypeptide(L)' 'MKTLHLTVDGMMCGGCSARLTRVLEALPQVESCKADYVTKAVELVLKEDLPLEAIVKAVETAGFKVVA' A
#
# COMPACT_ATOMS: atom_id res chain seq x y z
N MET A 1 14.60 -5.44 -7.59
CA MET A 1 13.50 -4.94 -6.75
C MET A 1 13.02 -3.60 -7.27
N LYS A 2 11.76 -3.32 -7.10
CA LYS A 2 11.15 -2.11 -7.63
C LYS A 2 10.43 -1.37 -6.52
N THR A 3 10.62 -0.07 -6.44
CA THR A 3 9.96 0.76 -5.44
C THR A 3 8.85 1.56 -6.07
N LEU A 4 7.66 1.51 -5.48
CA LEU A 4 6.51 2.26 -5.93
C LEU A 4 6.05 3.22 -4.82
N HIS A 5 5.62 4.39 -5.22
CA HIS A 5 5.07 5.38 -4.31
C HIS A 5 3.62 5.67 -4.70
N LEU A 6 2.74 5.56 -3.72
CA LEU A 6 1.32 5.80 -3.94
C LEU A 6 0.79 6.77 -2.89
N THR A 7 -0.26 7.49 -3.26
CA THR A 7 -1.00 8.29 -2.30
C THR A 7 -2.32 7.57 -2.04
N VAL A 8 -2.60 7.28 -0.77
CA VAL A 8 -3.78 6.54 -0.37
C VAL A 8 -4.62 7.39 0.56
N ASP A 9 -5.89 7.56 0.20
CA ASP A 9 -6.85 8.27 1.02
C ASP A 9 -7.58 7.31 1.95
N GLY A 10 -8.01 7.80 3.09
CA GLY A 10 -8.73 7.00 4.07
C GLY A 10 -7.89 6.60 5.27
N MET A 11 -6.59 6.80 5.24
CA MET A 11 -5.75 6.56 6.40
C MET A 11 -5.88 7.73 7.37
N MET A 12 -6.55 7.49 8.49
CA MET A 12 -6.82 8.55 9.44
C MET A 12 -6.01 8.42 10.73
N CYS A 13 -5.34 7.29 10.93
CA CYS A 13 -4.57 7.05 12.16
C CYS A 13 -3.54 5.96 11.91
N GLY A 14 -2.66 5.76 12.90
CA GLY A 14 -1.62 4.75 12.81
C GLY A 14 -2.16 3.33 12.66
N GLY A 15 -3.33 3.04 13.25
CA GLY A 15 -3.96 1.75 13.10
C GLY A 15 -4.39 1.46 11.67
N CYS A 16 -4.86 2.50 10.96
CA CYS A 16 -5.24 2.35 9.55
C CYS A 16 -4.02 2.09 8.68
N SER A 17 -2.94 2.81 8.88
CA SER A 17 -1.73 2.60 8.10
C SER A 17 -1.13 1.23 8.37
N ALA A 18 -1.18 0.75 9.61
CA ALA A 18 -0.70 -0.60 9.95
C ALA A 18 -1.54 -1.66 9.25
N ARG A 19 -2.86 -1.46 9.19
CA ARG A 19 -3.75 -2.39 8.49
C ARG A 19 -3.41 -2.47 7.00
N LEU A 20 -3.23 -1.32 6.38
CA LEU A 20 -2.88 -1.24 4.97
C LEU A 20 -1.54 -1.92 4.70
N THR A 21 -0.55 -1.64 5.54
CA THR A 21 0.76 -2.28 5.44
C THR A 21 0.63 -3.79 5.49
N ARG A 22 -0.16 -4.30 6.43
CA ARG A 22 -0.36 -5.75 6.58
C ARG A 22 -1.00 -6.36 5.34
N VAL A 23 -2.02 -5.70 4.79
CA VAL A 23 -2.71 -6.19 3.60
C VAL A 23 -1.76 -6.26 2.42
N LEU A 24 -0.96 -5.22 2.22
CA LEU A 24 -0.03 -5.18 1.10
C LEU A 24 1.14 -6.14 1.28
N GLU A 25 1.64 -6.29 2.50
CA GLU A 25 2.71 -7.24 2.77
C GLU A 25 2.27 -8.69 2.66
N ALA A 26 0.97 -8.93 2.69
CA ALA A 26 0.43 -10.28 2.46
C ALA A 26 0.60 -10.74 1.01
N LEU A 27 0.85 -9.82 0.10
CA LEU A 27 1.10 -10.18 -1.30
C LEU A 27 2.51 -10.77 -1.43
N PRO A 28 2.64 -11.95 -2.07
CA PRO A 28 3.95 -12.61 -2.16
C PRO A 28 4.98 -11.83 -2.96
N GLN A 29 4.54 -10.93 -3.85
CA GLN A 29 5.44 -10.12 -4.66
C GLN A 29 5.97 -8.89 -3.94
N VAL A 30 5.40 -8.57 -2.77
CA VAL A 30 5.79 -7.38 -2.02
C VAL A 30 6.88 -7.74 -1.01
N GLU A 31 8.03 -7.09 -1.13
CA GLU A 31 9.13 -7.25 -0.19
C GLU A 31 8.85 -6.51 1.12
N SER A 32 8.45 -5.25 1.00
CA SER A 32 8.12 -4.44 2.15
C SER A 32 7.14 -3.34 1.77
N CYS A 33 6.50 -2.79 2.79
CA CYS A 33 5.53 -1.72 2.61
C CYS A 33 5.65 -0.75 3.78
N LYS A 34 5.65 0.53 3.46
CA LYS A 34 5.59 1.59 4.46
C LYS A 34 4.41 2.50 4.15
N ALA A 35 3.56 2.69 5.11
CA ALA A 35 2.40 3.57 4.97
C ALA A 35 2.50 4.68 6.00
N ASP A 36 2.30 5.91 5.54
CA ASP A 36 2.33 7.09 6.41
C ASP A 36 0.96 7.77 6.33
N TYR A 37 0.25 7.79 7.45
CA TYR A 37 -1.08 8.39 7.49
C TYR A 37 -1.03 9.92 7.51
N VAL A 38 0.09 10.51 7.90
CA VAL A 38 0.24 11.96 7.96
C VAL A 38 0.34 12.55 6.55
N THR A 39 1.20 11.96 5.72
CA THR A 39 1.40 12.41 4.34
C THR A 39 0.51 11.66 3.35
N LYS A 40 -0.16 10.61 3.82
CA LYS A 40 -0.98 9.71 2.99
C LYS A 40 -0.14 8.97 1.95
N ALA A 41 1.15 8.90 2.16
CA ALA A 41 2.06 8.26 1.23
C ALA A 41 2.26 6.79 1.60
N VAL A 42 2.32 5.94 0.57
CA VAL A 42 2.61 4.52 0.74
C VAL A 42 3.79 4.19 -0.16
N GLU A 43 4.82 3.60 0.44
CA GLU A 43 5.99 3.16 -0.30
C GLU A 43 6.02 1.64 -0.31
N LEU A 44 6.10 1.07 -1.49
CA LEU A 44 6.13 -0.36 -1.69
C LEU A 44 7.45 -0.77 -2.33
N VAL A 45 8.07 -1.79 -1.79
CA VAL A 45 9.22 -2.43 -2.42
C VAL A 45 8.78 -3.79 -2.93
N LEU A 46 8.89 -4.00 -4.23
CA LEU A 46 8.42 -5.22 -4.88
C LEU A 46 9.59 -6.14 -5.19
N LYS A 47 9.42 -7.43 -4.94
CA LYS A 47 10.38 -8.46 -5.33
C LYS A 47 10.29 -8.78 -6.81
N GLU A 48 9.09 -8.73 -7.34
CA GLU A 48 8.79 -9.06 -8.73
C GLU A 48 7.86 -8.01 -9.31
N ASP A 49 7.76 -7.98 -10.63
CA ASP A 49 6.83 -7.07 -11.28
C ASP A 49 5.40 -7.43 -10.89
N LEU A 50 4.67 -6.43 -10.44
CA LEU A 50 3.29 -6.57 -10.04
C LEU A 50 2.50 -5.46 -10.70
N PRO A 51 1.37 -5.76 -11.37
CA PRO A 51 0.55 -4.72 -11.98
C PRO A 51 0.03 -3.75 -10.92
N LEU A 52 0.01 -2.48 -11.27
CA LEU A 52 -0.52 -1.47 -10.36
C LEU A 52 -1.96 -1.77 -9.96
N GLU A 53 -2.74 -2.36 -10.87
CA GLU A 53 -4.12 -2.74 -10.61
C GLU A 53 -4.25 -3.72 -9.45
N ALA A 54 -3.31 -4.65 -9.32
CA ALA A 54 -3.34 -5.62 -8.22
C ALA A 54 -3.13 -4.90 -6.88
N ILE A 55 -2.25 -3.92 -6.87
CA ILE A 55 -1.99 -3.12 -5.67
C ILE A 55 -3.20 -2.28 -5.34
N VAL A 56 -3.79 -1.63 -6.34
CA VAL A 56 -5.00 -0.83 -6.15
C VAL A 56 -6.13 -1.68 -5.58
N LYS A 57 -6.32 -2.88 -6.13
CA LYS A 57 -7.34 -3.80 -5.63
C LYS A 57 -7.11 -4.19 -4.18
N ALA A 58 -5.87 -4.46 -3.82
CA ALA A 58 -5.53 -4.82 -2.43
C ALA A 58 -5.84 -3.65 -1.49
N VAL A 59 -5.52 -2.44 -1.90
CA VAL A 59 -5.80 -1.24 -1.12
C VAL A 59 -7.31 -1.05 -0.94
N GLU A 60 -8.07 -1.22 -2.02
CA GLU A 60 -9.52 -1.08 -1.96
C GLU A 60 -10.16 -2.16 -1.11
N THR A 61 -9.64 -3.37 -1.15
CA THR A 61 -10.12 -4.48 -0.32
C THR A 61 -9.91 -4.17 1.16
N ALA A 62 -8.85 -3.45 1.49
CA ALA A 62 -8.59 -3.04 2.87
C ALA A 62 -9.49 -1.88 3.33
N GLY A 63 -10.26 -1.29 2.42
CA GLY A 63 -11.17 -0.19 2.76
C GLY A 63 -10.59 1.19 2.50
N PHE A 64 -9.53 1.27 1.72
CA PHE A 64 -8.87 2.53 1.39
C PHE A 64 -9.03 2.84 -0.10
N LYS A 65 -8.57 4.01 -0.49
CA LYS A 65 -8.67 4.44 -1.87
C LYS A 65 -7.33 5.01 -2.34
N VAL A 66 -6.87 4.54 -3.49
CA VAL A 66 -5.65 5.07 -4.11
C VAL A 66 -6.02 6.34 -4.88
N VAL A 67 -5.35 7.44 -4.56
CA VAL A 67 -5.63 8.74 -5.18
C VAL A 67 -4.63 9.04 -6.29
N ALA A 68 -3.39 8.59 -6.12
CA ALA A 68 -2.36 8.86 -7.12
C ALA A 68 -1.27 7.80 -7.11
#